data_1f0ab01fc34ea2a58163c6223fc95561
#
_entry.id   1f0ab01fc34ea2a58163c6223fc95561
#
_cell.length_a   1.000
_cell.length_b   1.000
_cell.length_c   1.000
_cell.angle_alpha   90.00
_cell.angle_beta   90.00
_cell.angle_gamma   90.00
#
_symmetry.space_group_name_H-M   'P 1'
#
loop_
_entity.id
_entity.type
_entity.pdbx_description
1 polymer ?
#
loop_
_entity_poly.entity_id
_entity_poly.type
_entity_poly.pdbx_seq_one_letter_code
_entity_poly.pdbx_strand_id
1 'polypeptide(L)'
;MSIKVYTDGACKGNPGPGGWGVYIIYGSDEIELFDGNPNTTNNQMEMQAAIEALKYLKEENQPIDLYTDSNYLRQGITEWIFNWKKNNWRTASKKPVANKDLWIEISELSSVMAVNWHWVKGHDGDPGNERADYLANRGVDNVS
;
A
#
# COMPACT_ATOMS: atom_id res chain seq x y z
N MET A 1 16.06 5.53 -14.92
CA MET A 1 14.83 6.29 -14.62
C MET A 1 14.00 5.50 -13.60
N SER A 2 13.56 6.15 -12.54
CA SER A 2 12.70 5.49 -11.57
C SER A 2 11.23 5.79 -11.84
N ILE A 3 10.37 4.86 -11.40
CA ILE A 3 8.92 5.01 -11.50
C ILE A 3 8.43 5.55 -10.17
N LYS A 4 7.66 6.63 -10.18
CA LYS A 4 7.08 7.19 -8.96
C LYS A 4 5.69 6.64 -8.74
N VAL A 5 5.43 6.15 -7.54
CA VAL A 5 4.13 5.55 -7.17
C VAL A 5 3.65 6.17 -5.88
N TYR A 6 2.38 6.60 -5.87
CA TYR A 6 1.72 7.10 -4.67
C TYR A 6 0.55 6.17 -4.36
N THR A 7 0.45 5.76 -3.10
CA THR A 7 -0.59 4.83 -2.66
C THR A 7 -1.33 5.40 -1.46
N ASP A 8 -2.63 5.08 -1.35
CA ASP A 8 -3.43 5.51 -0.22
C ASP A 8 -4.58 4.53 -0.01
N GLY A 9 -5.12 4.53 1.20
CA GLY A 9 -6.29 3.76 1.57
C GLY A 9 -7.27 4.61 2.35
N ALA A 10 -8.55 4.30 2.23
CA ALA A 10 -9.62 4.99 2.93
C ALA A 10 -10.67 3.97 3.38
N CYS A 11 -11.36 4.28 4.48
CA CYS A 11 -12.39 3.38 4.99
C CYS A 11 -13.45 4.19 5.74
N LYS A 12 -14.72 3.89 5.47
CA LYS A 12 -15.86 4.47 6.22
C LYS A 12 -16.21 3.53 7.37
N GLY A 13 -15.88 3.94 8.58
CA GLY A 13 -15.92 3.02 9.71
C GLY A 13 -14.69 2.11 9.66
N ASN A 14 -14.44 1.37 10.71
CA ASN A 14 -13.23 0.57 10.78
C ASN A 14 -13.50 -0.64 11.69
N PRO A 15 -14.09 -1.73 11.16
CA PRO A 15 -14.28 -2.07 9.75
C PRO A 15 -15.50 -1.41 9.09
N GLY A 16 -15.49 -1.42 7.75
CA GLY A 16 -16.59 -0.90 6.93
C GLY A 16 -16.20 -0.86 5.46
N PRO A 17 -16.98 -0.17 4.62
CA PRO A 17 -16.63 -0.01 3.21
C PRO A 17 -15.34 0.79 3.07
N GLY A 18 -14.40 0.28 2.29
CA GLY A 18 -13.13 0.93 2.08
C GLY A 18 -12.71 0.91 0.62
N GLY A 19 -11.66 1.66 0.31
CA GLY A 19 -11.09 1.71 -1.01
C GLY A 19 -9.59 1.97 -0.97
N TRP A 20 -8.92 1.61 -2.05
CA TRP A 20 -7.50 1.86 -2.23
C TRP A 20 -7.28 2.62 -3.53
N GLY A 21 -6.23 3.43 -3.57
CA GLY A 21 -5.88 4.20 -4.74
C GLY A 21 -4.38 4.16 -5.01
N VAL A 22 -4.03 4.12 -6.29
CA VAL A 22 -2.65 4.11 -6.77
C VAL A 22 -2.52 5.12 -7.90
N TYR A 23 -1.52 5.99 -7.78
CA TYR A 23 -1.18 6.95 -8.81
C TYR A 23 0.27 6.75 -9.22
N ILE A 24 0.48 6.43 -10.49
CA ILE A 24 1.81 6.08 -11.02
C ILE A 24 2.23 7.11 -12.05
N ILE A 25 3.46 7.62 -11.90
CA ILE A 25 4.09 8.49 -12.89
C ILE A 25 5.25 7.72 -13.51
N TYR A 26 5.12 7.37 -14.77
CA TYR A 26 6.11 6.61 -15.51
C TYR A 26 6.49 7.39 -16.77
N GLY A 27 7.60 8.14 -16.69
CA GLY A 27 7.97 9.04 -17.79
C GLY A 27 6.91 10.11 -17.98
N SER A 28 6.33 10.16 -19.17
CA SER A 28 5.23 11.08 -19.48
C SER A 28 3.85 10.47 -19.25
N ASP A 29 3.79 9.21 -18.83
CA ASP A 29 2.53 8.51 -18.62
C ASP A 29 2.08 8.65 -17.16
N GLU A 30 0.78 8.78 -16.97
CA GLU A 30 0.14 8.79 -15.65
C GLU A 30 -0.88 7.66 -15.63
N ILE A 31 -0.77 6.81 -14.63
CA ILE A 31 -1.64 5.63 -14.51
C ILE A 31 -2.36 5.72 -13.17
N GLU A 32 -3.66 5.49 -13.21
CA GLU A 32 -4.51 5.54 -12.02
C GLU A 32 -5.21 4.21 -11.84
N LEU A 33 -5.08 3.62 -10.65
CA LEU A 33 -5.74 2.39 -10.28
C LEU A 33 -6.51 2.63 -8.99
N PHE A 34 -7.70 2.08 -8.89
CA PHE A 34 -8.46 2.12 -7.65
C PHE A 34 -9.52 1.02 -7.64
N ASP A 35 -9.91 0.63 -6.45
CA ASP A 35 -11.04 -0.28 -6.27
C ASP A 35 -11.46 -0.21 -4.81
N GLY A 36 -12.54 -0.91 -4.47
CA GLY A 36 -13.11 -0.91 -3.14
C GLY A 36 -13.36 -2.29 -2.60
N ASN A 37 -13.64 -2.35 -1.30
CA ASN A 37 -14.01 -3.56 -0.59
C ASN A 37 -15.13 -3.18 0.38
N PRO A 38 -16.28 -3.89 0.34
CA PRO A 38 -17.42 -3.51 1.18
C PRO A 38 -17.21 -3.74 2.68
N ASN A 39 -16.21 -4.53 3.06
CA ASN A 39 -15.93 -4.81 4.47
C ASN A 39 -14.44 -4.97 4.69
N THR A 40 -13.79 -3.91 5.12
CA THR A 40 -12.34 -3.87 5.29
C THR A 40 -11.94 -2.88 6.38
N THR A 41 -10.65 -2.64 6.52
CA THR A 41 -10.11 -1.65 7.45
C THR A 41 -9.21 -0.68 6.71
N ASN A 42 -8.94 0.47 7.33
CA ASN A 42 -8.03 1.45 6.74
C ASN A 42 -6.65 0.86 6.49
N ASN A 43 -6.10 0.14 7.46
CA ASN A 43 -4.78 -0.49 7.30
C ASN A 43 -4.76 -1.50 6.17
N GLN A 44 -5.80 -2.31 6.03
CA GLN A 44 -5.88 -3.27 4.92
C GLN A 44 -5.91 -2.57 3.56
N MET A 45 -6.60 -1.43 3.46
CA MET A 45 -6.66 -0.69 2.20
C MET A 45 -5.32 -0.02 1.87
N GLU A 46 -4.59 0.49 2.87
CA GLU A 46 -3.25 0.99 2.67
C GLU A 46 -2.32 -0.11 2.13
N MET A 47 -2.41 -1.30 2.70
CA MET A 47 -1.63 -2.45 2.26
C MET A 47 -2.04 -2.90 0.86
N GLN A 48 -3.33 -2.93 0.59
CA GLN A 48 -3.86 -3.36 -0.71
C GLN A 48 -3.39 -2.41 -1.81
N ALA A 49 -3.36 -1.11 -1.56
CA ALA A 49 -2.85 -0.14 -2.52
C ALA A 49 -1.40 -0.45 -2.91
N ALA A 50 -0.55 -0.70 -1.91
CA ALA A 50 0.85 -1.04 -2.17
C ALA A 50 0.97 -2.34 -2.97
N ILE A 51 0.20 -3.37 -2.61
CA ILE A 51 0.21 -4.66 -3.30
C ILE A 51 -0.21 -4.49 -4.76
N GLU A 52 -1.31 -3.78 -5.02
CA GLU A 52 -1.81 -3.59 -6.39
C GLU A 52 -0.82 -2.79 -7.24
N ALA A 53 -0.17 -1.79 -6.65
CA ALA A 53 0.87 -1.03 -7.35
C ALA A 53 2.04 -1.93 -7.76
N LEU A 54 2.55 -2.74 -6.84
CA LEU A 54 3.68 -3.61 -7.11
C LEU A 54 3.31 -4.72 -8.10
N LYS A 55 2.12 -5.28 -8.02
CA LYS A 55 1.65 -6.27 -8.98
C LYS A 55 1.55 -5.69 -10.40
N TYR A 56 1.05 -4.47 -10.50
CA TYR A 56 0.93 -3.80 -11.79
C TYR A 56 2.31 -3.56 -12.43
N LEU A 57 3.32 -3.26 -11.62
CA LEU A 57 4.66 -2.91 -12.09
C LEU A 57 5.65 -4.09 -12.06
N LYS A 58 5.19 -5.28 -11.76
CA LYS A 58 6.05 -6.44 -11.50
C LYS A 58 7.00 -6.77 -12.66
N GLU A 59 6.55 -6.60 -13.89
CA GLU A 59 7.35 -6.92 -15.07
C GLU A 59 8.25 -5.79 -15.54
N GLU A 60 8.15 -4.62 -14.90
CA GLU A 60 9.01 -3.49 -15.23
C GLU A 60 10.35 -3.63 -14.50
N ASN A 61 11.45 -3.54 -15.23
CA ASN A 61 12.79 -3.68 -14.65
C ASN A 61 13.38 -2.32 -14.28
N GLN A 62 12.58 -1.45 -13.66
CA GLN A 62 12.98 -0.12 -13.24
C GLN A 62 12.85 0.02 -11.74
N PRO A 63 13.70 0.81 -11.09
CA PRO A 63 13.52 1.11 -9.68
C PRO A 63 12.19 1.83 -9.46
N ILE A 64 11.54 1.51 -8.33
CA ILE A 64 10.26 2.08 -7.97
C ILE A 64 10.44 2.91 -6.70
N ASP A 65 10.03 4.18 -6.76
CA ASP A 65 9.93 5.03 -5.57
C ASP A 65 8.46 5.05 -5.16
N LEU A 66 8.14 4.35 -4.08
CA LEU A 66 6.77 4.24 -3.59
C LEU A 66 6.57 5.14 -2.37
N TYR A 67 5.61 6.06 -2.48
CA TYR A 67 5.29 7.05 -1.45
C TYR A 67 3.99 6.67 -0.76
N THR A 68 4.00 6.66 0.56
CA THR A 68 2.83 6.37 1.38
C THR A 68 2.80 7.28 2.60
N ASP A 69 1.60 7.61 3.09
CA ASP A 69 1.44 8.33 4.34
C ASP A 69 1.10 7.41 5.51
N SER A 70 1.02 6.10 5.27
CA SER A 70 0.65 5.13 6.29
C SER A 70 1.83 4.81 7.23
N ASN A 71 1.71 5.18 8.49
CA ASN A 71 2.67 4.78 9.52
C ASN A 71 2.67 3.28 9.75
N TYR A 72 1.51 2.65 9.68
CA TYR A 72 1.39 1.22 9.86
C TYR A 72 2.20 0.45 8.80
N LEU A 73 2.05 0.85 7.53
CA LEU A 73 2.80 0.25 6.43
C LEU A 73 4.30 0.51 6.58
N ARG A 74 4.67 1.75 6.91
CA ARG A 74 6.07 2.13 7.10
C ARG A 74 6.74 1.31 8.20
N GLN A 75 6.11 1.23 9.37
CA GLN A 75 6.67 0.48 10.50
C GLN A 75 6.75 -1.00 10.21
N GLY A 76 5.76 -1.57 9.55
CA GLY A 76 5.78 -2.97 9.19
C GLY A 76 6.95 -3.31 8.28
N ILE A 77 7.16 -2.50 7.26
CA ILE A 77 8.21 -2.74 6.26
C ILE A 77 9.61 -2.51 6.86
N THR A 78 9.78 -1.47 7.68
CA THR A 78 11.09 -1.08 8.18
C THR A 78 11.50 -1.80 9.46
N GLU A 79 10.54 -2.30 10.22
CA GLU A 79 10.80 -2.86 11.54
C GLU A 79 10.21 -4.25 11.74
N TRP A 80 8.87 -4.38 11.69
CA TRP A 80 8.16 -5.57 12.16
C TRP A 80 8.41 -6.80 11.30
N ILE A 81 8.50 -6.62 10.00
CA ILE A 81 8.56 -7.73 9.04
C ILE A 81 9.81 -8.61 9.27
N PHE A 82 10.90 -8.03 9.71
CA PHE A 82 12.14 -8.77 9.94
C PHE A 82 11.98 -9.75 11.10
N ASN A 83 11.32 -9.34 12.18
CA ASN A 83 11.05 -10.22 13.31
C ASN A 83 9.99 -11.26 12.97
N TRP A 84 8.97 -10.89 12.25
CA TRP A 84 7.92 -11.82 11.86
C TRP A 84 8.47 -12.94 10.98
N LYS A 85 9.35 -12.65 10.04
CA LYS A 85 9.98 -13.66 9.20
C LYS A 85 10.75 -14.66 10.04
N LYS A 86 11.49 -14.20 11.06
CA LYS A 86 12.26 -15.07 11.95
C LYS A 86 11.34 -15.94 12.82
N ASN A 87 10.16 -15.48 13.14
CA ASN A 87 9.23 -16.14 14.05
C ASN A 87 8.07 -16.83 13.32
N ASN A 88 8.26 -17.20 12.05
CA ASN A 88 7.24 -17.88 11.23
C ASN A 88 5.92 -17.11 11.17
N TRP A 89 6.01 -15.78 11.10
CA TRP A 89 4.85 -14.89 11.02
C TRP A 89 3.90 -15.00 12.21
N ARG A 90 4.48 -15.18 13.40
CA ARG A 90 3.75 -15.23 14.66
C ARG A 90 4.22 -14.12 15.60
N THR A 91 3.31 -13.66 16.44
CA THR A 91 3.63 -12.69 17.48
C THR A 91 4.39 -13.37 18.61
N ALA A 92 4.84 -12.57 19.59
CA ALA A 92 5.50 -13.11 20.78
C ALA A 92 4.64 -14.10 21.56
N SER A 93 3.31 -13.95 21.49
CA SER A 93 2.36 -14.87 22.12
C SER A 93 1.99 -16.05 21.22
N LYS A 94 2.74 -16.27 20.14
CA LYS A 94 2.57 -17.37 19.16
C LYS A 94 1.25 -17.33 18.39
N LYS A 95 0.60 -16.17 18.33
CA LYS A 95 -0.59 -15.96 17.51
C LYS A 95 -0.18 -15.49 16.12
N PRO A 96 -1.00 -15.77 15.08
CA PRO A 96 -0.71 -15.24 13.75
C PRO A 96 -0.64 -13.72 13.76
N VAL A 97 0.26 -13.16 12.96
CA VAL A 97 0.39 -11.72 12.80
C VAL A 97 -0.90 -11.16 12.16
N ALA A 98 -1.38 -10.03 12.67
CA ALA A 98 -2.54 -9.37 12.06
C ALA A 98 -2.22 -9.00 10.61
N ASN A 99 -3.17 -9.23 9.70
CA ASN A 99 -3.01 -9.00 8.26
C ASN A 99 -1.84 -9.80 7.67
N LYS A 100 -1.58 -10.98 8.22
CA LYS A 100 -0.44 -11.82 7.84
C LYS A 100 -0.31 -12.03 6.34
N ASP A 101 -1.43 -12.39 5.68
CA ASP A 101 -1.38 -12.72 4.25
C ASP A 101 -0.97 -11.51 3.41
N LEU A 102 -1.46 -10.33 3.78
CA LEU A 102 -1.08 -9.08 3.10
C LEU A 102 0.40 -8.76 3.31
N TRP A 103 0.91 -8.94 4.54
CA TRP A 103 2.33 -8.71 4.83
C TRP A 103 3.23 -9.66 4.07
N ILE A 104 2.84 -10.93 3.97
CA ILE A 104 3.61 -11.92 3.21
C ILE A 104 3.65 -11.53 1.74
N GLU A 105 2.52 -11.12 1.17
CA GLU A 105 2.46 -10.72 -0.23
C GLU A 105 3.33 -9.47 -0.51
N ILE A 106 3.28 -8.47 0.36
CA ILE A 106 4.14 -7.28 0.26
C ILE A 106 5.61 -7.69 0.30
N SER A 107 5.96 -8.58 1.24
CA SER A 107 7.34 -9.05 1.40
C SER A 107 7.85 -9.76 0.15
N GLU A 108 7.03 -10.64 -0.40
CA GLU A 108 7.41 -11.41 -1.60
C GLU A 108 7.59 -10.50 -2.81
N LEU A 109 6.66 -9.56 -3.03
CA LEU A 109 6.75 -8.62 -4.14
C LEU A 109 7.98 -7.71 -4.00
N SER A 110 8.23 -7.22 -2.80
CA SER A 110 9.37 -6.34 -2.53
C SER A 110 10.70 -7.06 -2.72
N SER A 111 10.75 -8.36 -2.49
CA SER A 111 12.00 -9.13 -2.57
C SER A 111 12.47 -9.32 -4.01
N VAL A 112 11.57 -9.24 -5.00
CA VAL A 112 11.90 -9.44 -6.41
C VAL A 112 11.91 -8.14 -7.22
N MET A 113 11.68 -7.01 -6.56
CA MET A 113 11.61 -5.70 -7.19
C MET A 113 12.50 -4.72 -6.45
N ALA A 114 13.04 -3.72 -7.14
CA ALA A 114 13.83 -2.66 -6.51
C ALA A 114 12.88 -1.55 -6.05
N VAL A 115 12.39 -1.68 -4.82
CA VAL A 115 11.42 -0.73 -4.25
C VAL A 115 12.11 0.12 -3.20
N ASN A 116 12.05 1.43 -3.39
CA ASN A 116 12.47 2.42 -2.39
C ASN A 116 11.21 2.98 -1.74
N TRP A 117 11.05 2.71 -0.45
CA TRP A 117 9.88 3.16 0.30
C TRP A 117 10.13 4.55 0.85
N HIS A 118 9.18 5.46 0.58
CA HIS A 118 9.24 6.84 1.07
C HIS A 118 7.98 7.14 1.86
N TRP A 119 8.16 7.86 2.95
CA TRP A 119 7.03 8.29 3.76
C TRP A 119 6.76 9.77 3.49
N VAL A 120 5.49 10.10 3.26
CA VAL A 120 5.02 11.47 3.10
C VAL A 120 4.01 11.77 4.19
N LYS A 121 3.95 13.04 4.60
CA LYS A 121 2.97 13.48 5.58
C LYS A 121 1.62 13.63 4.88
N GLY A 122 0.61 12.92 5.40
CA GLY A 122 -0.72 12.96 4.81
C GLY A 122 -1.33 14.35 4.87
N HIS A 123 -2.06 14.70 3.81
CA HIS A 123 -2.79 15.97 3.71
C HIS A 123 -1.92 17.22 3.85
N ASP A 124 -0.67 17.13 3.41
CA ASP A 124 0.30 18.23 3.50
C ASP A 124 0.56 18.90 2.14
N GLY A 125 -0.38 18.77 1.22
CA GLY A 125 -0.32 19.44 -0.07
C GLY A 125 0.51 18.76 -1.14
N ASP A 126 0.98 17.52 -0.91
CA ASP A 126 1.69 16.75 -1.92
C ASP A 126 0.72 16.30 -3.01
N PRO A 127 0.88 16.76 -4.28
CA PRO A 127 -0.11 16.45 -5.32
C PRO A 127 -0.29 14.96 -5.60
N GLY A 128 0.79 14.18 -5.53
CA GLY A 128 0.72 12.73 -5.75
C GLY A 128 -0.06 12.03 -4.64
N ASN A 129 0.22 12.40 -3.40
CA ASN A 129 -0.49 11.84 -2.24
C ASN A 129 -1.99 12.23 -2.28
N GLU A 130 -2.29 13.45 -2.65
CA GLU A 130 -3.68 13.91 -2.77
C GLU A 130 -4.41 13.17 -3.89
N ARG A 131 -3.73 12.88 -4.99
CA ARG A 131 -4.34 12.12 -6.09
C ARG A 131 -4.65 10.70 -5.67
N ALA A 132 -3.73 10.03 -4.96
CA ALA A 132 -3.97 8.70 -4.43
C ALA A 132 -5.14 8.69 -3.43
N ASP A 133 -5.23 9.71 -2.58
CA ASP A 133 -6.34 9.86 -1.63
C ASP A 133 -7.68 9.99 -2.37
N TYR A 134 -7.73 10.81 -3.40
CA TYR A 134 -8.92 10.95 -4.24
C TYR A 134 -9.34 9.60 -4.84
N LEU A 135 -8.39 8.85 -5.36
CA LEU A 135 -8.67 7.55 -5.96
C LEU A 135 -9.15 6.53 -4.92
N ALA A 136 -8.55 6.53 -3.73
CA ALA A 136 -9.00 5.67 -2.64
C ALA A 136 -10.47 5.96 -2.26
N ASN A 137 -10.84 7.23 -2.21
CA ASN A 137 -12.21 7.63 -1.92
C ASN A 137 -13.18 7.22 -3.03
N ARG A 138 -12.74 7.25 -4.28
CA ARG A 138 -13.54 6.72 -5.38
C ARG A 138 -13.78 5.21 -5.21
N GLY A 139 -12.78 4.49 -4.71
CA GLY A 139 -12.93 3.07 -4.39
C GLY A 139 -14.00 2.84 -3.32
N VAL A 140 -14.00 3.69 -2.28
CA VAL A 140 -15.04 3.64 -1.25
C VAL A 140 -16.43 3.85 -1.86
N ASP A 141 -16.56 4.82 -2.75
CA ASP A 141 -17.85 5.15 -3.38
C ASP A 141 -18.39 3.99 -4.22
N ASN A 142 -17.51 3.17 -4.77
CA ASN A 142 -17.92 2.00 -5.57
C ASN A 142 -18.61 0.91 -4.73
N VAL A 143 -18.42 0.89 -3.44
CA VAL A 143 -18.90 -0.19 -2.55
C VAL A 143 -19.76 0.31 -1.39
N SER A 144 -19.98 1.61 -1.31
CA SER A 144 -20.77 2.18 -0.20
C SER A 144 -22.13 2.70 -0.66
#